data_9d421d4cb7aa84aa9508e3aa542af651
#
_entry.id   9d421d4cb7aa84aa9508e3aa542af651
#
_cell.length_a   1.000
_cell.length_b   1.000
_cell.length_c   1.000
_cell.angle_alpha   90.00
_cell.angle_beta   90.00
_cell.angle_gamma   90.00
#
_symmetry.space_group_name_H-M   'P 1'
#
loop_
_entity.id
_entity.type
_entity.pdbx_description
1 polymer ?
#
loop_
_entity_poly.entity_id
_entity_poly.type
_entity_poly.pdbx_seq_one_letter_code
_entity_poly.pdbx_strand_id
1 'polypeptide(L)'
;VGSIPGAQIAGRVVHMYSSKLVVRISGLLLPVGVFVIGLADNVQILLLGLFIVGFNVAFMDIAINGQAVEIEKLTKGRWMSSFHGLWSIGAFAATLVGGLVANFVSPRDNLIAFAILGLFVNQFIAHYLLPAEHDGHLGEPGEGDAGKVSLFGKESLILWALGIGLMCSLIPEGGAY
;
A
#
# COMPACT_ATOMS: atom_id res chain seq x y z
N VAL A 1 -4.57 -10.50 -6.63
CA VAL A 1 -4.14 -11.88 -6.32
C VAL A 1 -3.04 -11.90 -5.25
N GLY A 2 -1.99 -11.06 -5.37
CA GLY A 2 -0.89 -11.00 -4.40
C GLY A 2 -1.21 -10.27 -3.09
N SER A 3 -2.22 -9.41 -3.04
CA SER A 3 -2.53 -8.58 -1.89
C SER A 3 -3.03 -9.35 -0.66
N ILE A 4 -3.78 -10.44 -0.87
CA ILE A 4 -4.29 -11.25 0.25
C ILE A 4 -3.15 -11.90 1.05
N PRO A 5 -2.24 -12.70 0.44
CA PRO A 5 -1.11 -13.25 1.19
C PRO A 5 -0.16 -12.16 1.69
N GLY A 6 0.01 -11.06 0.95
CA GLY A 6 0.79 -9.92 1.37
C GLY A 6 0.28 -9.31 2.68
N ALA A 7 -1.02 -9.03 2.77
CA ALA A 7 -1.62 -8.43 3.96
C ALA A 7 -1.51 -9.31 5.22
N GLN A 8 -1.63 -10.63 5.08
CA GLN A 8 -1.52 -11.56 6.21
C GLN A 8 -0.11 -11.60 6.82
N ILE A 9 0.91 -11.36 6.01
CA ILE A 9 2.31 -11.42 6.43
C ILE A 9 2.84 -10.02 6.80
N ALA A 10 2.36 -8.98 6.13
CA ALA A 10 2.89 -7.62 6.23
C ALA A 10 2.89 -7.08 7.66
N GLY A 11 1.82 -7.29 8.43
CA GLY A 11 1.75 -6.84 9.81
C GLY A 11 2.88 -7.41 10.68
N ARG A 12 3.16 -8.72 10.54
CA ARG A 12 4.26 -9.37 11.28
C ARG A 12 5.63 -8.85 10.84
N VAL A 13 5.83 -8.66 9.53
CA VAL A 13 7.11 -8.19 8.98
C VAL A 13 7.37 -6.74 9.38
N VAL A 14 6.36 -5.87 9.33
CA VAL A 14 6.48 -4.48 9.80
C VAL A 14 6.84 -4.44 11.28
N HIS A 15 6.21 -5.30 12.09
CA HIS A 15 6.52 -5.40 13.52
C HIS A 15 7.95 -5.89 13.79
N MET A 16 8.48 -6.81 12.96
CA MET A 16 9.83 -7.39 13.15
C MET A 16 10.96 -6.49 12.66
N TYR A 17 10.74 -5.72 11.59
CA TYR A 17 11.84 -5.05 10.86
C TYR A 17 11.78 -3.53 10.85
N SER A 18 10.72 -2.88 11.10
CA SER A 18 10.38 -1.47 11.03
C SER A 18 9.61 -1.08 9.76
N SER A 19 8.70 -0.12 9.94
CA SER A 19 7.88 0.41 8.86
C SER A 19 8.73 1.08 7.77
N LYS A 20 9.77 1.84 8.15
CA LYS A 20 10.69 2.49 7.20
C LYS A 20 11.39 1.51 6.27
N LEU A 21 11.90 0.40 6.83
CA LEU A 21 12.57 -0.62 6.02
C LEU A 21 11.59 -1.29 5.06
N VAL A 22 10.41 -1.61 5.55
CA VAL A 22 9.35 -2.24 4.74
C VAL A 22 8.93 -1.32 3.60
N VAL A 23 8.70 -0.02 3.85
CA VAL A 23 8.38 0.95 2.79
C VAL A 23 9.51 1.04 1.75
N ARG A 24 10.77 1.05 2.18
CA ARG A 24 11.92 1.09 1.25
C ARG A 24 11.98 -0.14 0.35
N ILE A 25 11.84 -1.33 0.92
CA ILE A 25 11.90 -2.58 0.17
C ILE A 25 10.69 -2.69 -0.78
N SER A 26 9.48 -2.43 -0.28
CA SER A 26 8.27 -2.45 -1.11
C SER A 26 8.31 -1.36 -2.19
N GLY A 27 8.87 -0.19 -1.88
CA GLY A 27 9.10 0.89 -2.83
C GLY A 27 10.13 0.58 -3.93
N LEU A 28 11.00 -0.43 -3.72
CA LEU A 28 11.86 -0.99 -4.76
C LEU A 28 11.12 -2.05 -5.59
N LEU A 29 10.46 -2.98 -4.91
CA LEU A 29 9.85 -4.16 -5.55
C LEU A 29 8.56 -3.83 -6.31
N LEU A 30 7.81 -2.83 -5.87
CA LEU A 30 6.57 -2.42 -6.55
C LEU A 30 6.85 -1.92 -7.98
N PRO A 31 7.77 -0.97 -8.23
CA PRO A 31 8.16 -0.59 -9.58
C PRO A 31 8.73 -1.74 -10.40
N VAL A 32 9.45 -2.68 -9.80
CA VAL A 32 9.90 -3.90 -10.49
C VAL A 32 8.71 -4.72 -10.98
N GLY A 33 7.66 -4.88 -10.18
CA GLY A 33 6.44 -5.54 -10.61
C GLY A 33 5.75 -4.83 -11.77
N VAL A 34 5.67 -3.48 -11.74
CA VAL A 34 5.13 -2.68 -12.86
C VAL A 34 5.99 -2.83 -14.12
N PHE A 35 7.31 -2.86 -13.98
CA PHE A 35 8.24 -3.10 -15.08
C PHE A 35 8.03 -4.48 -15.70
N VAL A 36 7.84 -5.53 -14.90
CA VAL A 36 7.52 -6.89 -15.36
C VAL A 36 6.19 -6.91 -16.11
N ILE A 37 5.17 -6.17 -15.64
CA ILE A 37 3.89 -6.02 -16.38
C ILE A 37 4.12 -5.36 -17.73
N GLY A 38 4.91 -4.30 -17.79
CA GLY A 38 5.24 -3.59 -19.03
C GLY A 38 5.99 -4.46 -20.05
N LEU A 39 6.74 -5.45 -19.61
CA LEU A 39 7.46 -6.40 -20.46
C LEU A 39 6.68 -7.69 -20.76
N ALA A 40 5.47 -7.86 -20.17
CA ALA A 40 4.71 -9.09 -20.32
C ALA A 40 4.30 -9.32 -21.79
N ASP A 41 4.76 -10.43 -22.35
CA ASP A 41 4.41 -10.93 -23.67
C ASP A 41 3.46 -12.15 -23.61
N ASN A 42 3.24 -12.66 -22.40
CA ASN A 42 2.35 -13.77 -22.11
C ASN A 42 1.66 -13.63 -20.76
N VAL A 43 0.62 -14.44 -20.55
CA VAL A 43 -0.22 -14.39 -19.34
C VAL A 43 0.56 -14.74 -18.07
N GLN A 44 1.53 -15.64 -18.15
CA GLN A 44 2.32 -16.08 -16.99
C GLN A 44 3.17 -14.91 -16.44
N ILE A 45 3.85 -14.17 -17.33
CA ILE A 45 4.66 -13.00 -16.96
C ILE A 45 3.74 -11.88 -16.43
N LEU A 46 2.59 -11.66 -17.05
CA LEU A 46 1.60 -10.71 -16.58
C LEU A 46 1.12 -11.05 -15.16
N LEU A 47 0.76 -12.31 -14.90
CA LEU A 47 0.32 -12.77 -13.58
C LEU A 47 1.44 -12.65 -12.53
N LEU A 48 2.68 -12.92 -12.90
CA LEU A 48 3.83 -12.71 -12.03
C LEU A 48 3.98 -11.25 -11.64
N GLY A 49 3.94 -10.34 -12.61
CA GLY A 49 4.01 -8.89 -12.34
C GLY A 49 2.87 -8.41 -11.47
N LEU A 50 1.63 -8.82 -11.75
CA LEU A 50 0.46 -8.50 -10.93
C LEU A 50 0.56 -9.07 -9.50
N PHE A 51 1.15 -10.26 -9.34
CA PHE A 51 1.41 -10.82 -8.01
C PHE A 51 2.42 -9.97 -7.25
N ILE A 52 3.56 -9.62 -7.87
CA ILE A 52 4.60 -8.78 -7.27
C ILE A 52 4.00 -7.43 -6.84
N VAL A 53 3.26 -6.75 -7.72
CA VAL A 53 2.61 -5.47 -7.41
C VAL A 53 1.65 -5.62 -6.25
N GLY A 54 0.69 -6.55 -6.34
CA GLY A 54 -0.33 -6.73 -5.31
C GLY A 54 0.26 -7.11 -3.95
N PHE A 55 1.29 -7.95 -3.93
CA PHE A 55 1.98 -8.32 -2.71
C PHE A 55 2.65 -7.10 -2.04
N ASN A 56 3.41 -6.33 -2.81
CA ASN A 56 4.14 -5.17 -2.28
C ASN A 56 3.24 -3.98 -1.94
N VAL A 57 2.12 -3.79 -2.65
CA VAL A 57 1.10 -2.78 -2.27
C VAL A 57 0.59 -3.04 -0.86
N ALA A 58 0.27 -4.30 -0.51
CA ALA A 58 -0.21 -4.63 0.82
C ALA A 58 0.83 -4.35 1.92
N PHE A 59 2.11 -4.63 1.68
CA PHE A 59 3.20 -4.31 2.60
C PHE A 59 3.37 -2.79 2.77
N MET A 60 3.38 -2.08 1.64
CA MET A 60 3.54 -0.63 1.63
C MET A 60 2.39 0.06 2.36
N ASP A 61 1.15 -0.36 2.12
CA ASP A 61 -0.05 0.22 2.75
C ASP A 61 0.01 0.08 4.28
N ILE A 62 0.28 -1.11 4.79
CA ILE A 62 0.37 -1.35 6.23
C ILE A 62 1.52 -0.55 6.85
N ALA A 63 2.68 -0.49 6.20
CA ALA A 63 3.83 0.22 6.72
C ALA A 63 3.65 1.74 6.70
N ILE A 64 3.05 2.31 5.66
CA ILE A 64 2.76 3.76 5.56
C ILE A 64 1.70 4.16 6.58
N ASN A 65 0.65 3.36 6.76
CA ASN A 65 -0.37 3.63 7.78
C ASN A 65 0.23 3.57 9.19
N GLY A 66 1.16 2.67 9.46
CA GLY A 66 1.93 2.65 10.71
C GLY A 66 2.71 3.95 10.93
N GLN A 67 3.43 4.44 9.92
CA GLN A 67 4.12 5.73 9.96
C GLN A 67 3.15 6.90 10.23
N ALA A 68 1.99 6.90 9.59
CA ALA A 68 0.98 7.93 9.77
C ALA A 68 0.45 7.99 11.21
N VAL A 69 0.21 6.83 11.83
CA VAL A 69 -0.20 6.73 13.25
C VAL A 69 0.88 7.30 14.17
N GLU A 70 2.16 6.98 13.94
CA GLU A 70 3.25 7.51 14.75
C GLU A 70 3.41 9.03 14.59
N ILE A 71 3.24 9.55 13.37
CA ILE A 71 3.22 11.01 13.13
C ILE A 71 2.09 11.67 13.92
N GLU A 72 0.89 11.09 13.94
CA GLU A 72 -0.23 11.61 14.74
C GLU A 72 0.09 11.64 16.23
N LYS A 73 0.71 10.59 16.77
CA LYS A 73 1.13 10.54 18.17
C LYS A 73 2.17 11.62 18.49
N LEU A 74 3.20 11.76 17.67
CA LEU A 74 4.28 12.73 17.85
C LEU A 74 3.80 14.18 17.74
N THR A 75 2.92 14.47 16.81
CA THR A 75 2.44 15.83 16.54
C THR A 75 1.16 16.19 17.31
N LYS A 76 0.53 15.21 17.99
CA LYS A 76 -0.79 15.34 18.60
C LYS A 76 -1.86 15.86 17.66
N GLY A 77 -1.67 15.65 16.34
CA GLY A 77 -2.55 16.06 15.28
C GLY A 77 -3.41 14.90 14.74
N ARG A 78 -4.35 15.22 13.86
CA ARG A 78 -5.19 14.26 13.14
C ARG A 78 -4.86 14.34 11.65
N TRP A 79 -3.83 13.64 11.21
CA TRP A 79 -3.29 13.73 9.86
C TRP A 79 -3.75 12.61 8.92
N MET A 80 -4.28 11.51 9.45
CA MET A 80 -4.67 10.33 8.67
C MET A 80 -5.61 10.67 7.52
N SER A 81 -6.66 11.47 7.80
CA SER A 81 -7.61 11.90 6.74
C SER A 81 -6.94 12.76 5.67
N SER A 82 -5.97 13.61 6.07
CA SER A 82 -5.21 14.44 5.14
C SER A 82 -4.29 13.59 4.25
N PHE A 83 -3.66 12.56 4.80
CA PHE A 83 -2.83 11.63 4.04
C PHE A 83 -3.67 10.86 3.00
N HIS A 84 -4.85 10.35 3.39
CA HIS A 84 -5.76 9.70 2.45
C HIS A 84 -6.31 10.69 1.39
N GLY A 85 -6.58 11.93 1.77
CA GLY A 85 -6.97 12.99 0.83
C GLY A 85 -5.88 13.29 -0.19
N LEU A 86 -4.63 13.44 0.25
CA LEU A 86 -3.48 13.64 -0.63
C LEU A 86 -3.24 12.42 -1.54
N TRP A 87 -3.40 11.20 -1.00
CA TRP A 87 -3.31 9.99 -1.80
C TRP A 87 -4.37 9.98 -2.92
N SER A 88 -5.62 10.34 -2.62
CA SER A 88 -6.70 10.42 -3.61
C SER A 88 -6.43 11.47 -4.68
N ILE A 89 -5.92 12.64 -4.30
CA ILE A 89 -5.51 13.70 -5.24
C ILE A 89 -4.36 13.20 -6.13
N GLY A 90 -3.38 12.54 -5.53
CA GLY A 90 -2.25 11.95 -6.26
C GLY A 90 -2.69 10.88 -7.26
N ALA A 91 -3.60 9.99 -6.86
CA ALA A 91 -4.17 8.97 -7.72
C ALA A 91 -4.94 9.58 -8.90
N PHE A 92 -5.76 10.60 -8.64
CA PHE A 92 -6.47 11.34 -9.69
C PHE A 92 -5.50 12.01 -10.67
N ALA A 93 -4.49 12.72 -10.17
CA ALA A 93 -3.49 13.37 -11.01
C ALA A 93 -2.69 12.36 -11.85
N ALA A 94 -2.29 11.23 -11.24
CA ALA A 94 -1.58 10.16 -11.94
C ALA A 94 -2.43 9.53 -13.04
N THR A 95 -3.73 9.30 -12.78
CA THR A 95 -4.67 8.78 -13.78
C THR A 95 -4.85 9.75 -14.94
N LEU A 96 -4.99 11.05 -14.65
CA LEU A 96 -5.12 12.08 -15.67
C LEU A 96 -3.87 12.17 -16.55
N VAL A 97 -2.69 12.24 -15.93
CA VAL A 97 -1.40 12.31 -16.65
C VAL A 97 -1.18 11.02 -17.44
N GLY A 98 -1.40 9.86 -16.83
CA GLY A 98 -1.26 8.57 -17.48
C GLY A 98 -2.18 8.42 -18.69
N GLY A 99 -3.44 8.84 -18.56
CA GLY A 99 -4.41 8.86 -19.66
C GLY A 99 -4.01 9.81 -20.82
N LEU A 100 -3.48 10.99 -20.50
CA LEU A 100 -2.97 11.91 -21.51
C LEU A 100 -1.75 11.34 -22.23
N VAL A 101 -0.80 10.79 -21.49
CA VAL A 101 0.43 10.20 -22.06
C VAL A 101 0.11 8.98 -22.94
N ALA A 102 -0.89 8.19 -22.57
CA ALA A 102 -1.31 7.01 -23.32
C ALA A 102 -1.76 7.32 -24.80
N ASN A 103 -2.08 8.59 -25.10
CA ASN A 103 -2.39 9.00 -26.48
C ASN A 103 -1.14 9.14 -27.36
N PHE A 104 0.05 9.26 -26.76
CA PHE A 104 1.30 9.55 -27.46
C PHE A 104 2.34 8.44 -27.35
N VAL A 105 2.19 7.58 -26.35
CA VAL A 105 3.18 6.55 -25.98
C VAL A 105 2.49 5.19 -25.89
N SER A 106 3.20 4.13 -26.27
CA SER A 106 2.65 2.78 -26.15
C SER A 106 2.37 2.42 -24.68
N PRO A 107 1.36 1.57 -24.38
CA PRO A 107 1.10 1.14 -23.00
C PRO A 107 2.33 0.54 -22.33
N ARG A 108 3.15 -0.19 -23.08
CA ARG A 108 4.41 -0.77 -22.61
C ARG A 108 5.39 0.30 -22.15
N ASP A 109 5.67 1.27 -23.01
CA ASP A 109 6.65 2.33 -22.72
C ASP A 109 6.16 3.23 -21.58
N ASN A 110 4.85 3.47 -21.52
CA ASN A 110 4.22 4.21 -20.44
C ASN A 110 4.44 3.50 -19.10
N LEU A 111 4.16 2.21 -19.00
CA LEU A 111 4.37 1.43 -17.78
C LEU A 111 5.85 1.38 -17.37
N ILE A 112 6.77 1.21 -18.33
CA ILE A 112 8.21 1.21 -18.09
C ILE A 112 8.67 2.59 -17.57
N ALA A 113 8.21 3.68 -18.18
CA ALA A 113 8.55 5.02 -17.73
C ALA A 113 8.05 5.30 -16.31
N PHE A 114 6.80 4.92 -15.99
CA PHE A 114 6.26 5.04 -14.64
C PHE A 114 6.98 4.14 -13.62
N ALA A 115 7.41 2.94 -14.01
CA ALA A 115 8.20 2.08 -13.14
C ALA A 115 9.54 2.72 -12.78
N ILE A 116 10.26 3.26 -13.77
CA ILE A 116 11.54 3.95 -13.57
C ILE A 116 11.35 5.19 -12.69
N LEU A 117 10.37 6.04 -13.00
CA LEU A 117 10.06 7.22 -12.21
C LEU A 117 9.69 6.84 -10.77
N GLY A 118 8.82 5.85 -10.60
CA GLY A 118 8.38 5.35 -9.30
C GLY A 118 9.53 4.83 -8.45
N LEU A 119 10.51 4.16 -9.08
CA LEU A 119 11.70 3.67 -8.38
C LEU A 119 12.46 4.83 -7.70
N PHE A 120 12.76 5.88 -8.45
CA PHE A 120 13.50 7.04 -7.93
C PHE A 120 12.68 7.83 -6.90
N VAL A 121 11.42 8.10 -7.20
CA VAL A 121 10.53 8.87 -6.32
C VAL A 121 10.31 8.15 -5.00
N ASN A 122 10.03 6.85 -5.01
CA ASN A 122 9.84 6.08 -3.79
C ASN A 122 11.10 6.05 -2.91
N GLN A 123 12.27 5.87 -3.50
CA GLN A 123 13.52 5.87 -2.74
C GLN A 123 13.86 7.25 -2.18
N PHE A 124 13.59 8.31 -2.93
CA PHE A 124 13.76 9.68 -2.46
C PHE A 124 12.84 9.98 -1.27
N ILE A 125 11.54 9.67 -1.39
CA ILE A 125 10.56 9.90 -0.31
C ILE A 125 10.89 9.05 0.92
N ALA A 126 11.39 7.83 0.75
CA ALA A 126 11.72 6.95 1.87
C ALA A 126 12.82 7.49 2.79
N HIS A 127 13.59 8.51 2.38
CA HIS A 127 14.54 9.19 3.26
C HIS A 127 13.85 10.03 4.34
N TYR A 128 12.67 10.56 4.04
CA TYR A 128 11.90 11.43 4.95
C TYR A 128 11.00 10.67 5.92
N LEU A 129 10.95 9.36 5.83
CA LEU A 129 10.19 8.53 6.77
C LEU A 129 10.82 8.56 8.16
N LEU A 130 9.98 8.45 9.17
CA LEU A 130 10.43 8.34 10.55
C LEU A 130 11.43 7.19 10.71
N PRO A 131 12.52 7.39 11.46
CA PRO A 131 13.46 6.32 11.73
C PRO A 131 12.82 5.23 12.62
N ALA A 132 13.41 4.04 12.61
CA ALA A 132 12.90 2.88 13.32
C ALA A 132 12.73 3.09 14.84
N GLU A 133 13.48 4.01 15.42
CA GLU A 133 13.41 4.38 16.84
C GLU A 133 12.05 4.99 17.25
N HIS A 134 11.32 5.53 16.28
CA HIS A 134 9.99 6.10 16.45
C HIS A 134 8.88 5.13 16.01
N ASP A 135 9.24 3.95 15.51
CA ASP A 135 8.27 2.90 15.23
C ASP A 135 7.80 2.32 16.57
N GLY A 136 6.62 2.73 17.04
CA GLY A 136 6.02 2.25 18.27
C GLY A 136 5.85 0.73 18.37
N HIS A 137 6.23 0.02 17.31
CA HIS A 137 6.21 -1.44 17.26
C HIS A 137 7.49 -2.11 17.78
N LEU A 138 8.56 -1.34 18.03
CA LEU A 138 9.81 -1.86 18.60
C LEU A 138 9.88 -1.76 20.13
N GLY A 139 8.91 -1.10 20.74
CA GLY A 139 8.85 -0.87 22.18
C GLY A 139 7.63 -1.54 22.80
N GLU A 140 7.87 -2.60 23.53
CA GLU A 140 7.02 -3.38 24.44
C GLU A 140 6.13 -4.47 23.81
N PRO A 141 6.38 -5.74 24.20
CA PRO A 141 5.50 -6.88 23.91
C PRO A 141 4.25 -6.85 24.84
N GLY A 142 3.62 -5.69 25.05
CA GLY A 142 2.57 -5.56 26.06
C GLY A 142 1.35 -4.74 25.65
N GLU A 143 1.44 -3.82 24.72
CA GLU A 143 0.30 -3.00 24.30
C GLU A 143 -0.40 -3.48 23.03
N GLY A 144 0.08 -4.53 22.43
CA GLY A 144 -0.58 -5.25 21.32
C GLY A 144 -1.50 -6.36 21.78
N ASP A 145 -1.88 -6.40 23.05
CA ASP A 145 -3.06 -7.13 23.49
C ASP A 145 -4.31 -6.28 23.12
N ALA A 146 -4.47 -6.04 21.83
CA ALA A 146 -5.79 -5.84 21.27
C ALA A 146 -6.56 -7.08 21.71
N GLY A 147 -7.27 -6.95 22.81
CA GLY A 147 -7.98 -8.03 23.48
C GLY A 147 -8.64 -8.84 22.39
N LYS A 148 -8.46 -10.14 22.41
CA LYS A 148 -8.96 -11.07 21.38
C LYS A 148 -10.37 -10.65 21.05
N VAL A 149 -10.51 -9.79 19.99
CA VAL A 149 -11.82 -9.35 19.52
C VAL A 149 -12.49 -10.63 19.05
N SER A 150 -13.42 -11.11 19.87
CA SER A 150 -14.17 -12.31 19.52
C SER A 150 -14.83 -12.03 18.18
N LEU A 151 -14.53 -12.82 17.16
CA LEU A 151 -15.12 -12.70 15.82
C LEU A 151 -16.65 -12.72 15.83
N PHE A 152 -17.27 -13.06 16.95
CA PHE A 152 -18.73 -13.19 17.15
C PHE A 152 -19.26 -12.36 18.34
N GLY A 153 -18.51 -11.37 18.86
CA GLY A 153 -18.95 -10.45 19.91
C GLY A 153 -19.81 -9.29 19.35
N LYS A 154 -20.53 -8.57 20.24
CA LYS A 154 -21.31 -7.37 19.83
C LYS A 154 -20.44 -6.29 19.17
N GLU A 155 -19.17 -6.21 19.54
CA GLU A 155 -18.20 -5.27 18.97
C GLU A 155 -17.75 -5.69 17.57
N SER A 156 -17.73 -6.99 17.28
CA SER A 156 -17.41 -7.51 15.95
C SER A 156 -18.54 -7.27 14.93
N LEU A 157 -19.78 -7.06 15.39
CA LEU A 157 -20.88 -6.75 14.48
C LEU A 157 -20.67 -5.44 13.72
N ILE A 158 -20.09 -4.45 14.39
CA ILE A 158 -19.71 -3.15 13.76
C ILE A 158 -18.60 -3.37 12.74
N LEU A 159 -17.60 -4.19 13.09
CA LEU A 159 -16.50 -4.52 12.18
C LEU A 159 -16.98 -5.29 10.95
N TRP A 160 -17.92 -6.24 11.14
CA TRP A 160 -18.54 -6.96 10.03
C TRP A 160 -19.40 -6.03 9.16
N ALA A 161 -20.19 -5.14 9.76
CA ALA A 161 -21.01 -4.18 9.02
C ALA A 161 -20.15 -3.22 8.20
N LEU A 162 -19.03 -2.72 8.77
CA LEU A 162 -18.06 -1.88 8.06
C LEU A 162 -17.36 -2.67 6.95
N GLY A 163 -16.94 -3.91 7.21
CA GLY A 163 -16.31 -4.78 6.22
C GLY A 163 -17.23 -5.09 5.04
N ILE A 164 -18.50 -5.42 5.30
CA ILE A 164 -19.51 -5.66 4.27
C ILE A 164 -19.80 -4.37 3.50
N GLY A 165 -19.93 -3.23 4.19
CA GLY A 165 -20.11 -1.92 3.55
C GLY A 165 -18.97 -1.57 2.60
N LEU A 166 -17.72 -1.79 3.01
CA LEU A 166 -16.54 -1.63 2.17
C LEU A 166 -16.53 -2.57 0.96
N MET A 167 -16.87 -3.85 1.17
CA MET A 167 -16.98 -4.81 0.06
C MET A 167 -18.08 -4.40 -0.93
N CYS A 168 -19.23 -3.96 -0.45
CA CYS A 168 -20.32 -3.49 -1.32
C CYS A 168 -19.94 -2.23 -2.11
N SER A 169 -19.07 -1.37 -1.56
CA SER A 169 -18.57 -0.17 -2.25
C SER A 169 -17.55 -0.51 -3.34
N LEU A 170 -16.78 -1.61 -3.16
CA LEU A 170 -15.75 -2.03 -4.12
C LEU A 170 -16.32 -2.85 -5.30
N ILE A 171 -17.49 -3.47 -5.14
CA ILE A 171 -18.12 -4.29 -6.19
C ILE A 171 -18.43 -3.46 -7.47
N PRO A 172 -18.99 -2.23 -7.39
CA PRO A 172 -19.24 -1.43 -8.58
C PRO A 172 -17.96 -1.00 -9.31
N GLU A 173 -16.87 -0.77 -8.58
CA GLU A 173 -15.57 -0.37 -9.17
C GLU A 173 -14.91 -1.53 -9.92
N GLY A 174 -15.04 -2.76 -9.43
CA GLY A 174 -14.49 -3.95 -10.09
C GLY A 174 -15.30 -4.46 -11.27
N GLY A 175 -16.56 -4.06 -11.40
CA GLY A 175 -17.47 -4.49 -12.47
C GLY A 175 -17.64 -3.51 -13.64
N ALA A 176 -16.94 -2.36 -13.59
CA ALA A 176 -17.04 -1.30 -14.62
C ALA A 176 -15.96 -1.39 -15.72
N TYR A 177 -15.16 -2.49 -15.75
CA TYR A 177 -14.11 -2.71 -16.75
C TYR A 177 -14.29 -4.02 -17.49
#